data_6da577cba08af3fed5f7a9db56ea8831
#
_entry.id   6da577cba08af3fed5f7a9db56ea8831
#
_cell.length_a   1.000
_cell.length_b   1.000
_cell.length_c   1.000
_cell.angle_alpha   90.00
_cell.angle_beta   90.00
_cell.angle_gamma   90.00
#
_symmetry.space_group_name_H-M   'P 1'
#
loop_
_entity.id
_entity.type
_entity.pdbx_description
1 polymer ?
#
loop_
_entity_poly.entity_id
_entity_poly.type
_entity_poly.pdbx_seq_one_letter_code
_entity_poly.pdbx_strand_id
1 'polypeptide(L)'
;MKRLKYLFWLIVVFVLILLGYVIVRYALLLENSFEASISPIDPFYRMTDYPVCLPDSISSERKRELFYIAKVYGLIEYKSTCHKEQYARELLYPILQKVVEENVSIKSFNDKLQKALNTELVRIGGKIKADSLFAISEEDWVRESSDLTQENKMLLGRIAQTYTQIDKTSASFATYNKSNGPIRRKDSYSDLDWRNPLNRLIGLFDFYSFVYYFYPNRQLFEQPWDLSLQQAIPMFLYAESSVDYHKAIRYITARLDDSHASHSTAMDTLLFGERRAGFRMRSLSGRWFVYSKRSANYPTNVKIGDEVLSVNTIPIKQLSDSLALFVSASNASTRDKFLNNAILSTPKESFVLKIRRNKDTLEVKEKSEHMDYFNSLKLEEEGKMKPQWLNDSVAYWHLASAKQDNVESFYRQVCNAQYIILDLRCYPYPSSFRELSTCFIPKTENFSYIVYPDSQRPGEFKYVPGPQHLGSELYYKGNVILIVDNQTESFSEYLCMMLQKNPKAITVGTSSSGANGNVHLYEFPGGVMTFLTGLGVLDSNHFPMNGAGVKIDIPVLWDSRCSLSSADPYLSKAIELTLCAEL
;
A
#
# COMPACT_ATOMS: atom_id res chain seq x y z
N MET A 1 -34.20 23.03 42.01
CA MET A 1 -33.78 23.23 40.63
C MET A 1 -32.31 23.65 40.48
N LYS A 2 -31.76 24.65 41.19
CA LYS A 2 -30.34 25.07 41.01
C LYS A 2 -29.32 23.95 41.33
N ARG A 3 -29.51 23.15 42.38
CA ARG A 3 -28.61 22.03 42.74
C ARG A 3 -28.60 20.88 41.71
N LEU A 4 -29.74 20.61 41.06
CA LEU A 4 -29.83 19.59 40.00
C LEU A 4 -29.09 19.98 38.71
N LYS A 5 -29.15 21.29 38.35
CA LYS A 5 -28.37 21.83 37.22
C LYS A 5 -26.85 21.78 37.49
N TYR A 6 -26.45 22.04 38.74
CA TYR A 6 -25.03 21.96 39.11
C TYR A 6 -24.50 20.52 39.05
N LEU A 7 -25.30 19.56 39.52
CA LEU A 7 -24.96 18.14 39.47
C LEU A 7 -24.88 17.64 38.01
N PHE A 8 -25.82 18.07 37.17
CA PHE A 8 -25.80 17.75 35.74
C PHE A 8 -24.52 18.28 35.03
N TRP A 9 -24.13 19.54 35.30
CA TRP A 9 -22.90 20.10 34.75
C TRP A 9 -21.63 19.43 35.26
N LEU A 10 -21.59 19.01 36.53
CA LEU A 10 -20.48 18.24 37.09
C LEU A 10 -20.36 16.87 36.42
N ILE A 11 -21.46 16.19 36.13
CA ILE A 11 -21.45 14.91 35.40
C ILE A 11 -20.98 15.12 33.96
N VAL A 12 -21.45 16.16 33.26
CA VAL A 12 -21.01 16.47 31.89
C VAL A 12 -19.52 16.78 31.84
N VAL A 13 -19.01 17.58 32.77
CA VAL A 13 -17.57 17.89 32.86
C VAL A 13 -16.75 16.63 33.17
N PHE A 14 -17.24 15.79 34.09
CA PHE A 14 -16.56 14.52 34.40
C PHE A 14 -16.52 13.56 33.19
N VAL A 15 -17.62 13.44 32.43
CA VAL A 15 -17.69 12.63 31.23
C VAL A 15 -16.75 13.17 30.13
N LEU A 16 -16.67 14.49 29.98
CA LEU A 16 -15.74 15.12 29.02
C LEU A 16 -14.28 14.92 29.42
N ILE A 17 -13.95 14.98 30.69
CA ILE A 17 -12.60 14.68 31.19
C ILE A 17 -12.27 13.20 31.00
N LEU A 18 -13.22 12.29 31.23
CA LEU A 18 -13.02 10.86 31.02
C LEU A 18 -12.84 10.53 29.52
N LEU A 19 -13.63 11.14 28.64
CA LEU A 19 -13.48 11.04 27.19
C LEU A 19 -12.13 11.61 26.72
N GLY A 20 -11.72 12.77 27.24
CA GLY A 20 -10.40 13.34 26.95
C GLY A 20 -9.27 12.42 27.40
N TYR A 21 -9.38 11.83 28.59
CA TYR A 21 -8.41 10.86 29.11
C TYR A 21 -8.33 9.59 28.24
N VAL A 22 -9.50 9.06 27.81
CA VAL A 22 -9.57 7.89 26.93
C VAL A 22 -8.96 8.20 25.57
N ILE A 23 -9.23 9.38 24.98
CA ILE A 23 -8.66 9.81 23.69
C ILE A 23 -7.15 9.98 23.79
N VAL A 24 -6.66 10.65 24.85
CA VAL A 24 -5.21 10.82 25.08
C VAL A 24 -4.53 9.48 25.31
N ARG A 25 -5.15 8.59 26.08
CA ARG A 25 -4.60 7.24 26.32
C ARG A 25 -4.63 6.38 25.05
N TYR A 26 -5.64 6.54 24.20
CA TYR A 26 -5.71 5.86 22.90
C TYR A 26 -4.68 6.42 21.91
N ALA A 27 -4.47 7.74 21.91
CA ALA A 27 -3.41 8.39 21.14
C ALA A 27 -2.02 7.95 21.60
N LEU A 28 -1.77 7.93 22.92
CA LEU A 28 -0.51 7.44 23.51
C LEU A 28 -0.30 5.93 23.30
N LEU A 29 -1.38 5.13 23.24
CA LEU A 29 -1.29 3.71 22.88
C LEU A 29 -1.01 3.51 21.40
N LEU A 30 -1.52 4.39 20.54
CA LEU A 30 -1.18 4.42 19.11
C LEU A 30 0.26 4.90 18.89
N GLU A 31 0.71 5.95 19.57
CA GLU A 31 2.11 6.40 19.54
C GLU A 31 3.06 5.35 20.12
N ASN A 32 2.75 4.78 21.28
CA ASN A 32 3.57 3.72 21.87
C ASN A 32 3.50 2.40 21.09
N SER A 33 2.41 2.09 20.38
CA SER A 33 2.38 0.94 19.47
C SER A 33 3.19 1.21 18.19
N PHE A 34 3.33 2.47 17.80
CA PHE A 34 4.19 2.89 16.68
C PHE A 34 5.68 2.93 17.08
N GLU A 35 6.00 3.37 18.31
CA GLU A 35 7.39 3.40 18.81
C GLU A 35 7.86 2.04 19.34
N ALA A 36 6.99 1.23 19.96
CA ALA A 36 7.35 -0.10 20.45
C ALA A 36 7.59 -1.15 19.35
N SER A 37 7.22 -0.85 18.10
CA SER A 37 7.53 -1.72 16.96
C SER A 37 8.93 -1.50 16.37
N ILE A 38 9.66 -0.50 16.85
CA ILE A 38 11.07 -0.28 16.50
C ILE A 38 11.92 -0.60 17.74
N SER A 39 12.01 -1.87 18.09
CA SER A 39 13.19 -2.30 18.82
C SER A 39 14.39 -1.93 17.95
N PRO A 40 15.40 -1.18 18.46
CA PRO A 40 16.61 -0.91 17.69
C PRO A 40 17.26 -2.25 17.41
N ILE A 41 16.97 -2.80 16.23
CA ILE A 41 17.59 -4.04 15.75
C ILE A 41 19.05 -3.65 15.56
N ASP A 42 19.92 -4.21 16.37
CA ASP A 42 21.37 -3.97 16.26
C ASP A 42 21.82 -4.25 14.82
N PRO A 43 22.19 -3.22 14.04
CA PRO A 43 22.59 -3.41 12.65
C PRO A 43 23.87 -4.22 12.49
N PHE A 44 24.59 -4.48 13.58
CA PHE A 44 25.85 -5.25 13.62
C PHE A 44 25.68 -6.70 14.06
N TYR A 45 24.43 -7.14 14.35
CA TYR A 45 24.19 -8.52 14.78
C TYR A 45 24.49 -9.51 13.63
N ARG A 46 25.45 -10.42 13.83
CA ARG A 46 25.73 -11.53 12.93
C ARG A 46 25.03 -12.79 13.42
N MET A 47 24.48 -13.58 12.48
CA MET A 47 23.66 -14.76 12.73
C MET A 47 24.44 -15.99 13.27
N THR A 48 25.61 -15.81 13.88
CA THR A 48 26.48 -16.90 14.29
C THR A 48 25.94 -17.78 15.45
N ASP A 49 24.83 -17.38 16.07
CA ASP A 49 24.36 -18.02 17.32
C ASP A 49 23.11 -18.91 17.14
N TYR A 50 22.65 -19.15 15.90
CA TYR A 50 21.51 -20.04 15.65
C TYR A 50 21.95 -21.41 15.16
N PRO A 51 21.42 -22.49 15.74
CA PRO A 51 21.84 -23.88 15.41
C PRO A 51 21.26 -24.41 14.09
N VAL A 52 20.84 -23.53 13.16
CA VAL A 52 20.37 -23.95 11.83
C VAL A 52 21.55 -23.96 10.87
N CYS A 53 21.93 -25.15 10.43
CA CYS A 53 23.00 -25.32 9.46
C CYS A 53 22.50 -25.03 8.05
N LEU A 54 22.82 -23.83 7.52
CA LEU A 54 22.46 -23.46 6.16
C LEU A 54 23.53 -23.96 5.17
N PRO A 55 23.13 -24.51 4.01
CA PRO A 55 24.06 -24.76 2.91
C PRO A 55 24.50 -23.44 2.27
N ASP A 56 25.69 -23.42 1.65
CA ASP A 56 26.25 -22.24 0.95
C ASP A 56 25.34 -21.71 -0.17
N SER A 57 24.54 -22.58 -0.77
CA SER A 57 23.57 -22.22 -1.79
C SER A 57 22.40 -23.19 -1.80
N ILE A 58 21.24 -22.70 -2.28
CA ILE A 58 20.04 -23.50 -2.41
C ILE A 58 19.93 -24.08 -3.84
N SER A 59 19.80 -25.42 -3.93
CA SER A 59 19.55 -26.11 -5.21
C SER A 59 18.17 -25.78 -5.78
N SER A 60 18.00 -25.97 -7.09
CA SER A 60 16.69 -25.81 -7.75
C SER A 60 15.65 -26.79 -7.20
N GLU A 61 16.05 -28.00 -6.82
CA GLU A 61 15.18 -29.01 -6.21
C GLU A 61 14.68 -28.54 -4.85
N ARG A 62 15.60 -28.08 -3.97
CA ARG A 62 15.24 -27.55 -2.65
C ARG A 62 14.36 -26.31 -2.73
N LYS A 63 14.56 -25.43 -3.72
CA LYS A 63 13.64 -24.30 -3.97
C LYS A 63 12.22 -24.78 -4.28
N ARG A 64 12.07 -25.85 -5.08
CA ARG A 64 10.77 -26.44 -5.38
C ARG A 64 10.11 -27.04 -4.15
N GLU A 65 10.87 -27.76 -3.33
CA GLU A 65 10.35 -28.32 -2.08
C GLU A 65 9.85 -27.23 -1.14
N LEU A 66 10.61 -26.14 -0.95
CA LEU A 66 10.21 -24.98 -0.15
C LEU A 66 8.99 -24.29 -0.73
N PHE A 67 8.90 -24.21 -2.05
CA PHE A 67 7.71 -23.69 -2.73
C PHE A 67 6.47 -24.52 -2.42
N TYR A 68 6.54 -25.87 -2.47
CA TYR A 68 5.41 -26.73 -2.11
C TYR A 68 5.07 -26.65 -0.62
N ILE A 69 6.06 -26.52 0.27
CA ILE A 69 5.81 -26.30 1.70
C ILE A 69 5.00 -25.00 1.89
N ALA A 70 5.35 -23.92 1.19
CA ALA A 70 4.63 -22.67 1.27
C ALA A 70 3.17 -22.79 0.78
N LYS A 71 2.94 -23.48 -0.33
CA LYS A 71 1.58 -23.73 -0.86
C LYS A 71 0.75 -24.57 0.11
N VAL A 72 1.33 -25.63 0.65
CA VAL A 72 0.68 -26.51 1.64
C VAL A 72 0.43 -25.75 2.95
N TYR A 73 1.37 -24.90 3.36
CA TYR A 73 1.20 -24.04 4.54
C TYR A 73 -0.07 -23.19 4.42
N GLY A 74 -0.24 -22.48 3.31
CA GLY A 74 -1.42 -21.66 3.07
C GLY A 74 -2.72 -22.46 3.02
N LEU A 75 -2.68 -23.64 2.41
CA LEU A 75 -3.85 -24.52 2.36
C LEU A 75 -4.29 -24.96 3.77
N ILE A 76 -3.33 -25.36 4.62
CA ILE A 76 -3.62 -25.78 5.98
C ILE A 76 -4.01 -24.60 6.86
N GLU A 77 -3.31 -23.47 6.76
CA GLU A 77 -3.57 -22.28 7.57
C GLU A 77 -4.96 -21.69 7.31
N TYR A 78 -5.37 -21.63 6.05
CA TYR A 78 -6.56 -20.89 5.64
C TYR A 78 -7.77 -21.77 5.25
N LYS A 79 -7.56 -23.02 4.85
CA LYS A 79 -8.66 -23.92 4.48
C LYS A 79 -8.88 -25.08 5.45
N SER A 80 -7.98 -25.30 6.40
CA SER A 80 -8.17 -26.32 7.42
C SER A 80 -9.20 -25.90 8.47
N THR A 81 -9.92 -26.90 9.00
CA THR A 81 -10.85 -26.67 10.13
C THR A 81 -10.16 -26.55 11.48
N CYS A 82 -8.81 -26.57 11.52
CA CYS A 82 -8.06 -26.36 12.76
C CYS A 82 -8.02 -24.89 13.12
N HIS A 83 -8.67 -24.59 14.23
CA HIS A 83 -8.66 -23.25 14.79
C HIS A 83 -7.53 -23.03 15.81
N LYS A 84 -6.61 -24.00 15.93
CA LYS A 84 -5.44 -23.86 16.79
C LYS A 84 -4.47 -22.88 16.14
N GLU A 85 -4.14 -21.83 16.85
CA GLU A 85 -3.10 -20.88 16.43
C GLU A 85 -1.80 -21.65 16.11
N GLN A 86 -1.13 -21.24 15.02
CA GLN A 86 0.16 -21.79 14.63
C GLN A 86 0.16 -23.26 14.18
N TYR A 87 -1.01 -23.86 13.94
CA TYR A 87 -1.10 -25.28 13.61
C TYR A 87 -0.36 -25.66 12.32
N ALA A 88 -0.53 -24.89 11.25
CA ALA A 88 0.20 -25.12 9.99
C ALA A 88 1.72 -25.05 10.21
N ARG A 89 2.16 -24.10 11.04
CA ARG A 89 3.57 -23.98 11.43
C ARG A 89 4.04 -25.22 12.20
N GLU A 90 3.32 -25.62 13.25
CA GLU A 90 3.69 -26.80 14.06
C GLU A 90 3.79 -28.08 13.21
N LEU A 91 2.86 -28.23 12.27
CA LEU A 91 2.81 -29.41 11.40
C LEU A 91 3.96 -29.45 10.39
N LEU A 92 4.28 -28.30 9.78
CA LEU A 92 5.23 -28.23 8.66
C LEU A 92 6.65 -27.86 9.07
N TYR A 93 6.87 -27.30 10.27
CA TYR A 93 8.19 -26.88 10.73
C TYR A 93 9.24 -28.02 10.71
N PRO A 94 8.93 -29.27 11.15
CA PRO A 94 9.91 -30.37 11.08
C PRO A 94 10.30 -30.77 9.65
N ILE A 95 9.38 -30.59 8.69
CA ILE A 95 9.68 -30.85 7.27
C ILE A 95 10.54 -29.72 6.72
N LEU A 96 10.17 -28.48 7.02
CA LEU A 96 10.89 -27.28 6.63
C LEU A 96 12.35 -27.33 7.11
N GLN A 97 12.58 -27.64 8.39
CA GLN A 97 13.90 -27.77 8.95
C GLN A 97 14.74 -28.79 8.18
N LYS A 98 14.21 -29.97 7.94
CA LYS A 98 14.93 -31.03 7.20
C LYS A 98 15.22 -30.65 5.76
N VAL A 99 14.29 -29.99 5.07
CA VAL A 99 14.51 -29.52 3.70
C VAL A 99 15.60 -28.44 3.67
N VAL A 100 15.70 -27.59 4.67
CA VAL A 100 16.73 -26.55 4.75
C VAL A 100 18.11 -27.11 5.10
N GLU A 101 18.18 -27.97 6.12
CA GLU A 101 19.45 -28.48 6.67
C GLU A 101 20.02 -29.69 5.92
N GLU A 102 19.17 -30.58 5.44
CA GLU A 102 19.54 -31.85 4.82
C GLU A 102 19.31 -31.80 3.30
N ASN A 103 20.09 -32.54 2.53
CA ASN A 103 19.78 -32.76 1.11
C ASN A 103 18.74 -33.88 0.97
N VAL A 104 17.47 -33.51 1.12
CA VAL A 104 16.33 -34.44 1.11
C VAL A 104 16.00 -34.79 -0.33
N SER A 105 15.84 -36.06 -0.65
CA SER A 105 15.35 -36.46 -1.96
C SER A 105 13.86 -36.13 -2.11
N ILE A 106 13.40 -35.86 -3.32
CA ILE A 106 11.98 -35.57 -3.61
C ILE A 106 11.05 -36.70 -3.11
N LYS A 107 11.51 -37.95 -3.11
CA LYS A 107 10.78 -39.07 -2.53
C LYS A 107 10.63 -38.93 -1.01
N SER A 108 11.72 -38.66 -0.28
CA SER A 108 11.67 -38.46 1.17
C SER A 108 10.85 -37.24 1.56
N PHE A 109 10.86 -36.18 0.75
CA PHE A 109 9.97 -35.04 0.90
C PHE A 109 8.51 -35.46 0.80
N ASN A 110 8.13 -36.20 -0.26
CA ASN A 110 6.76 -36.67 -0.44
C ASN A 110 6.28 -37.58 0.70
N ASP A 111 7.14 -38.49 1.19
CA ASP A 111 6.79 -39.38 2.31
C ASP A 111 6.51 -38.60 3.61
N LYS A 112 7.32 -37.55 3.90
CA LYS A 112 7.11 -36.68 5.05
C LYS A 112 5.87 -35.83 4.91
N LEU A 113 5.65 -35.27 3.72
CA LEU A 113 4.47 -34.48 3.41
C LEU A 113 3.19 -35.33 3.56
N GLN A 114 3.18 -36.55 3.03
CA GLN A 114 2.07 -37.47 3.16
C GLN A 114 1.71 -37.74 4.61
N LYS A 115 2.72 -37.96 5.48
CA LYS A 115 2.49 -38.17 6.91
C LYS A 115 1.81 -36.96 7.57
N ALA A 116 2.26 -35.75 7.24
CA ALA A 116 1.66 -34.51 7.75
C ALA A 116 0.21 -34.35 7.25
N LEU A 117 -0.02 -34.54 5.96
CA LEU A 117 -1.35 -34.44 5.35
C LEU A 117 -2.34 -35.47 5.91
N ASN A 118 -1.90 -36.69 6.17
CA ASN A 118 -2.73 -37.72 6.81
C ASN A 118 -3.11 -37.32 8.25
N THR A 119 -2.19 -36.70 8.99
CA THR A 119 -2.49 -36.16 10.32
C THR A 119 -3.57 -35.10 10.25
N GLU A 120 -3.50 -34.20 9.27
CA GLU A 120 -4.51 -33.17 9.04
C GLU A 120 -5.86 -33.77 8.68
N LEU A 121 -5.92 -34.73 7.77
CA LEU A 121 -7.16 -35.37 7.36
C LEU A 121 -7.87 -36.14 8.46
N VAL A 122 -7.13 -36.83 9.32
CA VAL A 122 -7.69 -37.50 10.51
C VAL A 122 -8.36 -36.48 11.42
N ARG A 123 -7.76 -35.34 11.58
CA ARG A 123 -8.30 -34.23 12.39
C ARG A 123 -9.57 -33.62 11.80
N ILE A 124 -9.64 -33.43 10.48
CA ILE A 124 -10.82 -32.88 9.78
C ILE A 124 -12.06 -33.80 9.91
N GLY A 125 -11.88 -35.06 10.25
CA GLY A 125 -12.98 -35.97 10.57
C GLY A 125 -13.88 -36.31 9.39
N GLY A 126 -13.38 -36.19 8.17
CA GLY A 126 -14.09 -36.60 6.96
C GLY A 126 -15.36 -35.79 6.60
N LYS A 127 -15.59 -34.64 7.23
CA LYS A 127 -16.69 -33.73 6.90
C LYS A 127 -16.39 -32.91 5.66
N ILE A 128 -16.47 -33.50 4.50
CA ILE A 128 -16.39 -32.83 3.21
C ILE A 128 -17.80 -32.44 2.79
N LYS A 129 -18.16 -31.15 2.78
CA LYS A 129 -19.34 -30.69 2.05
C LYS A 129 -18.91 -30.31 0.64
N ALA A 130 -19.26 -31.16 -0.31
CA ALA A 130 -19.13 -30.83 -1.72
C ALA A 130 -20.28 -29.90 -2.14
N ASP A 131 -20.08 -28.59 -1.98
CA ASP A 131 -20.90 -27.61 -2.67
C ASP A 131 -20.02 -26.96 -3.76
N SER A 132 -20.02 -27.58 -4.92
CA SER A 132 -19.06 -27.39 -6.01
C SER A 132 -19.53 -26.40 -7.06
N LEU A 133 -20.15 -25.28 -6.75
CA LEU A 133 -20.71 -24.49 -7.84
C LEU A 133 -19.83 -23.35 -8.35
N PHE A 134 -18.78 -22.91 -7.65
CA PHE A 134 -17.84 -21.89 -8.17
C PHE A 134 -16.44 -21.98 -7.52
N ALA A 135 -15.87 -23.19 -7.40
CA ALA A 135 -14.44 -23.27 -7.16
C ALA A 135 -13.72 -22.79 -8.43
N ILE A 136 -13.33 -21.54 -8.50
CA ILE A 136 -12.17 -21.17 -9.29
C ILE A 136 -11.08 -22.06 -8.72
N SER A 137 -10.53 -22.96 -9.53
CA SER A 137 -9.59 -23.99 -9.09
C SER A 137 -8.23 -23.35 -8.77
N GLU A 138 -8.15 -22.59 -7.68
CA GLU A 138 -6.90 -22.00 -7.19
C GLU A 138 -5.90 -23.09 -6.79
N GLU A 139 -6.33 -24.33 -6.71
CA GLU A 139 -5.51 -25.49 -6.43
C GLU A 139 -5.08 -26.27 -7.69
N ASP A 140 -5.15 -25.70 -8.88
CA ASP A 140 -4.64 -26.33 -10.11
C ASP A 140 -3.17 -26.73 -9.99
N TRP A 141 -2.38 -26.00 -9.18
CA TRP A 141 -1.01 -26.37 -8.85
C TRP A 141 -0.86 -27.76 -8.24
N VAL A 142 -1.89 -28.25 -7.52
CA VAL A 142 -1.90 -29.61 -6.96
C VAL A 142 -1.96 -30.63 -8.09
N ARG A 143 -2.86 -30.42 -9.05
CA ARG A 143 -3.06 -31.33 -10.18
C ARG A 143 -1.87 -31.32 -11.13
N GLU A 144 -1.35 -30.12 -11.42
CA GLU A 144 -0.33 -29.87 -12.45
C GLU A 144 1.10 -30.17 -11.99
N SER A 145 1.35 -30.28 -10.68
CA SER A 145 2.68 -30.58 -10.16
C SER A 145 3.21 -31.92 -10.70
N SER A 146 4.43 -31.91 -11.21
CA SER A 146 5.19 -33.14 -11.56
C SER A 146 5.92 -33.75 -10.36
N ASP A 147 6.14 -32.98 -9.30
CA ASP A 147 6.98 -33.34 -8.16
C ASP A 147 6.18 -34.00 -7.02
N LEU A 148 4.85 -33.79 -6.99
CA LEU A 148 3.98 -34.40 -5.98
C LEU A 148 3.52 -35.80 -6.42
N THR A 149 3.54 -36.76 -5.48
CA THR A 149 2.95 -38.09 -5.72
C THR A 149 1.44 -37.98 -5.91
N GLN A 150 0.86 -38.94 -6.63
CA GLN A 150 -0.57 -38.98 -6.84
C GLN A 150 -1.35 -39.03 -5.52
N GLU A 151 -0.81 -39.72 -4.53
CA GLU A 151 -1.40 -39.80 -3.20
C GLU A 151 -1.42 -38.44 -2.50
N ASN A 152 -0.30 -37.69 -2.50
CA ASN A 152 -0.24 -36.33 -1.95
C ASN A 152 -1.20 -35.40 -2.68
N LYS A 153 -1.33 -35.53 -4.01
CA LYS A 153 -2.34 -34.75 -4.78
C LYS A 153 -3.77 -35.04 -4.31
N MET A 154 -4.11 -36.32 -4.08
CA MET A 154 -5.43 -36.68 -3.56
C MET A 154 -5.67 -36.13 -2.15
N LEU A 155 -4.68 -36.22 -1.27
CA LEU A 155 -4.76 -35.70 0.10
C LEU A 155 -4.95 -34.17 0.11
N LEU A 156 -4.13 -33.45 -0.65
CA LEU A 156 -4.23 -32.00 -0.81
C LEU A 156 -5.58 -31.59 -1.40
N GLY A 157 -6.06 -32.28 -2.42
CA GLY A 157 -7.37 -32.04 -3.03
C GLY A 157 -8.53 -32.20 -2.03
N ARG A 158 -8.44 -33.17 -1.11
CA ARG A 158 -9.42 -33.33 -0.03
C ARG A 158 -9.38 -32.16 0.96
N ILE A 159 -8.20 -31.70 1.35
CA ILE A 159 -8.05 -30.54 2.23
C ILE A 159 -8.59 -29.29 1.55
N ALA A 160 -8.28 -29.09 0.27
CA ALA A 160 -8.74 -27.95 -0.53
C ALA A 160 -10.26 -27.83 -0.60
N GLN A 161 -10.97 -28.99 -0.62
CA GLN A 161 -12.44 -29.05 -0.66
C GLN A 161 -13.10 -28.88 0.71
N THR A 162 -12.33 -28.79 1.79
CA THR A 162 -12.86 -28.55 3.14
C THR A 162 -13.25 -27.08 3.28
N TYR A 163 -14.55 -26.80 3.30
CA TYR A 163 -15.04 -25.48 3.69
C TYR A 163 -15.10 -25.40 5.20
N THR A 164 -14.37 -24.43 5.75
CA THR A 164 -14.45 -24.09 7.16
C THR A 164 -15.70 -23.24 7.38
N GLN A 165 -16.71 -23.74 8.10
CA GLN A 165 -17.51 -22.83 8.90
C GLN A 165 -16.60 -22.35 10.03
N ILE A 166 -15.91 -21.24 9.81
CA ILE A 166 -15.11 -20.61 10.85
C ILE A 166 -16.09 -20.19 11.94
N ASP A 167 -16.00 -20.86 13.08
CA ASP A 167 -16.66 -20.40 14.29
C ASP A 167 -16.17 -18.96 14.53
N LYS A 168 -17.12 -18.03 14.69
CA LYS A 168 -16.84 -16.61 14.93
C LYS A 168 -15.98 -16.36 16.19
N THR A 169 -15.73 -17.38 16.99
CA THR A 169 -14.88 -17.37 18.18
C THR A 169 -13.45 -17.84 17.91
N SER A 170 -13.14 -18.31 16.69
CA SER A 170 -11.82 -18.83 16.34
C SER A 170 -10.76 -17.72 16.33
N ALA A 171 -9.66 -18.00 17.01
CA ALA A 171 -8.60 -17.06 17.29
C ALA A 171 -7.73 -16.68 16.05
N SER A 172 -7.71 -17.51 15.00
CA SER A 172 -6.88 -17.31 13.81
C SER A 172 -7.41 -16.23 12.86
N PHE A 173 -8.69 -15.89 12.92
CA PHE A 173 -9.28 -14.79 12.19
C PHE A 173 -9.81 -13.78 13.19
N ALA A 174 -8.99 -12.82 13.55
CA ALA A 174 -9.45 -11.66 14.26
C ALA A 174 -10.56 -11.00 13.44
N THR A 175 -11.60 -10.62 14.15
CA THR A 175 -12.78 -9.91 13.71
C THR A 175 -12.58 -9.16 12.41
N TYR A 176 -13.36 -9.55 11.40
CA TYR A 176 -13.58 -8.80 10.19
C TYR A 176 -13.87 -7.34 10.55
N ASN A 177 -12.89 -6.49 10.42
CA ASN A 177 -13.12 -5.07 10.46
C ASN A 177 -13.72 -4.68 9.11
N LYS A 178 -15.01 -4.34 9.10
CA LYS A 178 -15.72 -3.91 7.89
C LYS A 178 -15.00 -2.80 7.12
N SER A 179 -14.12 -2.06 7.81
CA SER A 179 -13.36 -0.96 7.22
C SER A 179 -12.09 -1.39 6.50
N ASN A 180 -11.41 -2.48 6.92
CA ASN A 180 -10.05 -2.79 6.48
C ASN A 180 -9.87 -4.21 5.92
N GLY A 181 -10.95 -5.00 5.80
CA GLY A 181 -10.85 -6.39 5.39
C GLY A 181 -10.48 -7.36 6.53
N PRO A 182 -10.11 -8.60 6.21
CA PRO A 182 -9.75 -9.58 7.22
C PRO A 182 -8.48 -9.14 7.93
N ILE A 183 -8.55 -9.02 9.25
CA ILE A 183 -7.39 -8.67 10.09
C ILE A 183 -6.87 -9.98 10.66
N ARG A 184 -5.60 -10.30 10.40
CA ARG A 184 -4.92 -11.34 11.14
C ARG A 184 -4.65 -10.89 12.56
N ARG A 185 -4.81 -11.78 13.56
CA ARG A 185 -4.48 -11.45 14.94
C ARG A 185 -3.00 -11.06 15.07
N LYS A 186 -2.77 -9.99 15.82
CA LYS A 186 -1.48 -9.35 16.04
C LYS A 186 -0.45 -10.24 16.79
N ASP A 187 -0.91 -11.30 17.46
CA ASP A 187 -0.13 -11.98 18.50
C ASP A 187 0.73 -13.16 18.00
N SER A 188 0.73 -13.45 16.68
CA SER A 188 1.33 -14.70 16.18
C SER A 188 2.79 -14.59 15.71
N TYR A 189 3.32 -13.38 15.47
CA TYR A 189 4.66 -13.19 14.88
C TYR A 189 5.63 -12.33 15.68
N SER A 190 5.16 -11.47 16.61
CA SER A 190 6.04 -10.70 17.50
C SER A 190 7.01 -11.56 18.29
N ASP A 191 6.57 -12.79 18.65
CA ASP A 191 7.36 -13.75 19.44
C ASP A 191 8.29 -14.61 18.58
N LEU A 192 8.21 -14.52 17.25
CA LEU A 192 9.11 -15.24 16.36
C LEU A 192 10.41 -14.46 16.15
N ASP A 193 11.50 -15.01 16.63
CA ASP A 193 12.81 -14.45 16.38
C ASP A 193 13.14 -14.48 14.87
N TRP A 194 13.17 -13.30 14.25
CA TRP A 194 13.49 -13.14 12.84
C TRP A 194 14.91 -13.63 12.46
N ARG A 195 15.82 -13.72 13.43
CA ARG A 195 17.19 -14.18 13.21
C ARG A 195 17.24 -15.64 12.81
N ASN A 196 16.27 -16.45 13.26
CA ASN A 196 16.12 -17.81 12.79
C ASN A 196 15.61 -17.85 11.34
N PRO A 197 16.38 -18.44 10.39
CA PRO A 197 16.01 -18.48 8.98
C PRO A 197 14.70 -19.24 8.71
N LEU A 198 14.35 -20.24 9.53
CA LEU A 198 13.11 -20.98 9.40
C LEU A 198 11.91 -20.09 9.77
N ASN A 199 12.05 -19.23 10.79
CA ASN A 199 11.00 -18.28 11.15
C ASN A 199 10.79 -17.24 10.04
N ARG A 200 11.86 -16.77 9.41
CA ARG A 200 11.75 -15.87 8.25
C ARG A 200 11.00 -16.54 7.10
N LEU A 201 11.30 -17.82 6.80
CA LEU A 201 10.58 -18.57 5.77
C LEU A 201 9.09 -18.76 6.13
N ILE A 202 8.77 -19.06 7.39
CA ILE A 202 7.37 -19.15 7.86
C ILE A 202 6.66 -17.81 7.63
N GLY A 203 7.29 -16.69 7.99
CA GLY A 203 6.73 -15.36 7.72
C GLY A 203 6.49 -15.10 6.22
N LEU A 204 7.43 -15.52 5.37
CA LEU A 204 7.28 -15.42 3.91
C LEU A 204 6.12 -16.30 3.41
N PHE A 205 6.03 -17.55 3.87
CA PHE A 205 5.00 -18.51 3.43
C PHE A 205 3.61 -18.06 3.84
N ASP A 206 3.49 -17.50 5.04
CA ASP A 206 2.24 -16.94 5.48
C ASP A 206 1.85 -15.68 4.71
N PHE A 207 2.78 -14.72 4.53
CA PHE A 207 2.52 -13.53 3.72
C PHE A 207 2.12 -13.89 2.30
N TYR A 208 2.86 -14.81 1.66
CA TYR A 208 2.53 -15.31 0.34
C TYR A 208 1.10 -15.86 0.29
N SER A 209 0.73 -16.69 1.26
CA SER A 209 -0.58 -17.33 1.33
C SER A 209 -1.69 -16.34 1.69
N PHE A 210 -1.41 -15.39 2.58
CA PHE A 210 -2.33 -14.31 2.91
C PHE A 210 -2.69 -13.50 1.65
N VAL A 211 -1.70 -13.09 0.88
CA VAL A 211 -1.90 -12.39 -0.39
C VAL A 211 -2.67 -13.26 -1.39
N TYR A 212 -2.29 -14.54 -1.51
CA TYR A 212 -2.92 -15.49 -2.41
C TYR A 212 -4.42 -15.64 -2.15
N TYR A 213 -4.84 -15.67 -0.88
CA TYR A 213 -6.25 -15.90 -0.51
C TYR A 213 -7.05 -14.62 -0.29
N PHE A 214 -6.43 -13.51 0.08
CA PHE A 214 -7.17 -12.34 0.56
C PHE A 214 -6.84 -11.02 -0.13
N TYR A 215 -5.82 -10.96 -0.97
CA TYR A 215 -5.49 -9.72 -1.67
C TYR A 215 -6.46 -9.47 -2.85
N PRO A 216 -7.27 -8.39 -2.81
CA PRO A 216 -8.35 -8.20 -3.77
C PRO A 216 -7.88 -7.85 -5.19
N ASN A 217 -6.61 -7.40 -5.35
CA ASN A 217 -6.08 -6.92 -6.62
C ASN A 217 -5.04 -7.89 -7.24
N ARG A 218 -4.96 -9.14 -6.80
CA ARG A 218 -3.95 -10.12 -7.26
C ARG A 218 -3.96 -10.37 -8.77
N GLN A 219 -5.10 -10.14 -9.43
CA GLN A 219 -5.20 -10.26 -10.90
C GLN A 219 -4.45 -9.15 -11.66
N LEU A 220 -3.97 -8.12 -10.94
CA LEU A 220 -3.22 -6.99 -11.53
C LEU A 220 -1.70 -7.17 -11.42
N PHE A 221 -1.20 -8.26 -10.82
CA PHE A 221 0.23 -8.49 -10.68
C PHE A 221 0.95 -8.51 -12.04
N GLU A 222 2.06 -7.76 -12.15
CA GLU A 222 2.89 -7.73 -13.36
C GLU A 222 3.59 -9.08 -13.61
N GLN A 223 3.86 -9.85 -12.55
CA GLN A 223 4.44 -11.20 -12.65
C GLN A 223 3.64 -12.23 -11.85
N PRO A 224 3.69 -13.52 -12.22
CA PRO A 224 3.04 -14.57 -11.45
C PRO A 224 3.47 -14.57 -9.98
N TRP A 225 2.51 -14.63 -9.06
CA TRP A 225 2.79 -14.56 -7.62
C TRP A 225 3.65 -15.74 -7.13
N ASP A 226 3.49 -16.92 -7.74
CA ASP A 226 4.31 -18.09 -7.49
C ASP A 226 5.80 -17.86 -7.85
N LEU A 227 6.07 -17.11 -8.92
CA LEU A 227 7.44 -16.73 -9.29
C LEU A 227 8.03 -15.75 -8.25
N SER A 228 7.22 -14.83 -7.74
CA SER A 228 7.63 -13.89 -6.69
C SER A 228 8.07 -14.63 -5.41
N LEU A 229 7.31 -15.65 -5.00
CA LEU A 229 7.68 -16.52 -3.88
C LEU A 229 9.02 -17.22 -4.11
N GLN A 230 9.18 -17.88 -5.28
CA GLN A 230 10.41 -18.63 -5.60
C GLN A 230 11.65 -17.73 -5.61
N GLN A 231 11.51 -16.49 -6.05
CA GLN A 231 12.60 -15.50 -6.05
C GLN A 231 12.89 -14.96 -4.64
N ALA A 232 11.88 -14.83 -3.78
CA ALA A 232 12.03 -14.33 -2.42
C ALA A 232 12.62 -15.37 -1.45
N ILE A 233 12.38 -16.67 -1.65
CA ILE A 233 12.87 -17.74 -0.76
C ILE A 233 14.37 -17.58 -0.42
N PRO A 234 15.31 -17.46 -1.37
CA PRO A 234 16.73 -17.33 -1.01
C PRO A 234 17.02 -16.03 -0.26
N MET A 235 16.32 -14.94 -0.52
CA MET A 235 16.52 -13.68 0.19
C MET A 235 16.12 -13.79 1.66
N PHE A 236 15.02 -14.48 1.96
CA PHE A 236 14.58 -14.72 3.34
C PHE A 236 15.46 -15.75 4.04
N LEU A 237 15.91 -16.77 3.33
CA LEU A 237 16.75 -17.84 3.90
C LEU A 237 18.14 -17.30 4.29
N TYR A 238 18.77 -16.53 3.40
CA TYR A 238 20.17 -16.09 3.54
C TYR A 238 20.32 -14.63 4.02
N ALA A 239 19.27 -14.02 4.59
CA ALA A 239 19.41 -12.70 5.21
C ALA A 239 20.39 -12.78 6.40
N GLU A 240 21.54 -12.11 6.30
CA GLU A 240 22.60 -12.11 7.32
C GLU A 240 22.49 -10.95 8.31
N SER A 241 21.71 -9.94 7.95
CA SER A 241 21.51 -8.74 8.75
C SER A 241 20.04 -8.32 8.76
N SER A 242 19.70 -7.43 9.68
CA SER A 242 18.40 -6.74 9.69
C SER A 242 18.13 -6.04 8.36
N VAL A 243 19.13 -5.40 7.77
CA VAL A 243 19.00 -4.72 6.47
C VAL A 243 18.66 -5.71 5.36
N ASP A 244 19.29 -6.88 5.33
CA ASP A 244 19.00 -7.91 4.32
C ASP A 244 17.60 -8.48 4.49
N TYR A 245 17.17 -8.68 5.73
CA TYR A 245 15.81 -9.14 6.03
C TYR A 245 14.76 -8.10 5.58
N HIS A 246 14.99 -6.81 5.86
CA HIS A 246 14.09 -5.75 5.40
C HIS A 246 14.10 -5.61 3.87
N LYS A 247 15.25 -5.82 3.20
CA LYS A 247 15.31 -5.91 1.74
C LYS A 247 14.49 -7.09 1.21
N ALA A 248 14.56 -8.26 1.87
CA ALA A 248 13.76 -9.41 1.48
C ALA A 248 12.26 -9.14 1.60
N ILE A 249 11.81 -8.51 2.71
CA ILE A 249 10.43 -8.09 2.90
C ILE A 249 10.03 -7.06 1.83
N ARG A 250 10.87 -6.03 1.62
CA ARG A 250 10.60 -5.01 0.60
C ARG A 250 10.53 -5.61 -0.81
N TYR A 251 11.37 -6.59 -1.10
CA TYR A 251 11.34 -7.30 -2.38
C TYR A 251 10.00 -7.98 -2.62
N ILE A 252 9.50 -8.79 -1.68
CA ILE A 252 8.23 -9.50 -1.87
C ILE A 252 7.04 -8.55 -1.86
N THR A 253 7.03 -7.50 -1.04
CA THR A 253 5.96 -6.51 -1.02
C THR A 253 5.96 -5.63 -2.27
N ALA A 254 7.11 -5.38 -2.89
CA ALA A 254 7.20 -4.67 -4.16
C ALA A 254 6.52 -5.43 -5.31
N ARG A 255 6.33 -6.75 -5.20
CA ARG A 255 5.65 -7.59 -6.20
C ARG A 255 4.13 -7.58 -6.08
N LEU A 256 3.58 -6.81 -5.13
CA LEU A 256 2.13 -6.59 -5.03
C LEU A 256 1.60 -5.61 -6.08
N ASP A 257 2.49 -4.85 -6.72
CA ASP A 257 2.12 -3.76 -7.63
C ASP A 257 1.07 -2.84 -7.00
N ASP A 258 1.30 -2.52 -5.71
CA ASP A 258 0.39 -1.77 -4.84
C ASP A 258 1.12 -0.57 -4.24
N SER A 259 0.67 0.63 -4.55
CA SER A 259 1.29 1.86 -4.04
C SER A 259 1.21 1.96 -2.51
N HIS A 260 0.20 1.39 -1.86
CA HIS A 260 0.11 1.34 -0.40
C HIS A 260 1.28 0.56 0.24
N ALA A 261 1.82 -0.47 -0.45
CA ALA A 261 2.94 -1.26 0.06
C ALA A 261 4.27 -0.49 0.11
N SER A 262 4.34 0.70 -0.49
CA SER A 262 5.52 1.58 -0.41
C SER A 262 5.49 2.57 0.76
N HIS A 263 4.44 2.60 1.58
CA HIS A 263 4.29 3.57 2.67
C HIS A 263 4.86 3.11 4.03
N SER A 264 6.03 2.49 4.05
CA SER A 264 6.69 2.12 5.32
C SER A 264 7.86 3.03 5.62
N THR A 265 7.64 4.07 6.42
CA THR A 265 8.68 5.06 6.79
C THR A 265 9.88 4.40 7.47
N ALA A 266 9.66 3.47 8.39
CA ALA A 266 10.74 2.79 9.10
C ALA A 266 11.63 1.94 8.16
N MET A 267 11.02 1.21 7.21
CA MET A 267 11.78 0.48 6.19
C MET A 267 12.50 1.43 5.23
N ASP A 268 11.87 2.52 4.82
CA ASP A 268 12.48 3.51 3.93
C ASP A 268 13.70 4.18 4.59
N THR A 269 13.58 4.54 5.86
CA THR A 269 14.69 5.10 6.64
C THR A 269 15.86 4.12 6.72
N LEU A 270 15.57 2.84 7.00
CA LEU A 270 16.61 1.81 7.11
C LEU A 270 17.30 1.53 5.76
N LEU A 271 16.54 1.46 4.67
CA LEU A 271 17.05 1.06 3.36
C LEU A 271 17.63 2.21 2.55
N PHE A 272 17.06 3.39 2.64
CA PHE A 272 17.39 4.54 1.78
C PHE A 272 17.99 5.71 2.56
N GLY A 273 17.76 5.78 3.86
CA GLY A 273 18.19 6.87 4.73
C GLY A 273 17.06 7.83 5.10
N GLU A 274 17.28 8.58 6.18
CA GLU A 274 16.28 9.45 6.81
C GLU A 274 16.23 10.87 6.23
N ARG A 275 17.16 11.21 5.37
CA ARG A 275 17.32 12.57 4.80
C ARG A 275 17.01 12.56 3.31
N ARG A 276 16.52 13.69 2.81
CA ARG A 276 16.18 13.89 1.39
C ARG A 276 16.73 15.17 0.82
N ALA A 277 16.93 15.18 -0.51
CA ALA A 277 17.22 16.40 -1.25
C ALA A 277 16.01 17.35 -1.30
N GLY A 278 16.26 18.65 -1.37
CA GLY A 278 15.25 19.71 -1.39
C GLY A 278 14.50 19.90 -2.70
N PHE A 279 14.65 18.98 -3.65
CA PHE A 279 13.99 19.01 -4.96
C PHE A 279 13.36 17.66 -5.31
N ARG A 280 12.60 17.64 -6.40
CA ARG A 280 11.99 16.44 -6.95
C ARG A 280 12.38 16.26 -8.41
N MET A 281 12.50 15.00 -8.83
CA MET A 281 12.77 14.61 -10.20
C MET A 281 11.61 13.84 -10.78
N ARG A 282 11.49 13.84 -12.09
CA ARG A 282 10.56 13.03 -12.88
C ARG A 282 11.32 12.33 -14.01
N SER A 283 10.93 11.10 -14.30
CA SER A 283 11.46 10.33 -15.42
C SER A 283 10.75 10.69 -16.72
N LEU A 284 11.50 10.87 -17.80
CA LEU A 284 11.03 10.97 -19.18
C LEU A 284 11.87 10.04 -20.06
N SER A 285 11.26 8.99 -20.55
CA SER A 285 11.95 7.99 -21.38
C SER A 285 13.24 7.46 -20.74
N GLY A 286 13.19 7.20 -19.43
CA GLY A 286 14.31 6.70 -18.64
C GLY A 286 15.39 7.75 -18.27
N ARG A 287 15.17 9.02 -18.61
CA ARG A 287 16.03 10.15 -18.22
C ARG A 287 15.36 10.92 -17.08
N TRP A 288 16.13 11.34 -16.08
CA TRP A 288 15.60 11.99 -14.87
C TRP A 288 15.88 13.49 -14.88
N PHE A 289 14.82 14.28 -14.76
CA PHE A 289 14.86 15.74 -14.78
C PHE A 289 14.34 16.34 -13.48
N VAL A 290 15.02 17.38 -12.99
CA VAL A 290 14.53 18.20 -11.89
C VAL A 290 13.29 18.95 -12.37
N TYR A 291 12.15 18.76 -11.70
CA TYR A 291 10.89 19.40 -12.13
C TYR A 291 10.30 20.34 -11.07
N SER A 292 10.63 20.18 -9.80
CA SER A 292 10.16 21.09 -8.75
C SER A 292 11.08 21.10 -7.53
N LYS A 293 10.96 22.14 -6.73
CA LYS A 293 11.49 22.15 -5.36
C LYS A 293 10.47 21.52 -4.40
N ARG A 294 10.92 21.01 -3.25
CA ARG A 294 10.03 20.50 -2.19
C ARG A 294 9.34 21.64 -1.42
N SER A 295 9.98 22.80 -1.32
CA SER A 295 9.39 24.06 -0.88
C SER A 295 9.94 25.17 -1.77
N ALA A 296 9.10 26.15 -2.12
CA ALA A 296 9.47 27.25 -3.03
C ALA A 296 10.71 28.03 -2.56
N ASN A 297 10.83 28.20 -1.24
CA ASN A 297 11.90 28.97 -0.61
C ASN A 297 13.14 28.15 -0.23
N TYR A 298 13.12 26.82 -0.46
CA TYR A 298 14.27 25.99 -0.10
C TYR A 298 15.43 26.22 -1.07
N PRO A 299 16.65 26.52 -0.56
CA PRO A 299 17.81 26.77 -1.41
C PRO A 299 18.31 25.45 -2.02
N THR A 300 18.46 25.42 -3.34
CA THR A 300 19.06 24.30 -4.08
C THR A 300 20.04 24.83 -5.11
N ASN A 301 21.10 24.07 -5.41
CA ASN A 301 22.07 24.38 -6.45
C ASN A 301 21.64 23.84 -7.82
N VAL A 302 20.70 22.88 -7.84
CA VAL A 302 20.06 22.43 -9.08
C VAL A 302 18.99 23.42 -9.54
N LYS A 303 18.70 23.41 -10.84
CA LYS A 303 17.63 24.20 -11.46
C LYS A 303 16.58 23.30 -12.06
N ILE A 304 15.34 23.78 -12.14
CA ILE A 304 14.29 23.11 -12.90
C ILE A 304 14.78 22.94 -14.35
N GLY A 305 14.64 21.74 -14.90
CA GLY A 305 15.13 21.36 -16.21
C GLY A 305 16.52 20.69 -16.23
N ASP A 306 17.27 20.70 -15.14
CA ASP A 306 18.53 19.95 -15.07
C ASP A 306 18.27 18.46 -15.24
N GLU A 307 18.99 17.80 -16.13
CA GLU A 307 18.99 16.33 -16.23
C GLU A 307 20.03 15.74 -15.27
N VAL A 308 19.60 14.85 -14.39
CA VAL A 308 20.50 14.15 -13.46
C VAL A 308 21.08 12.92 -14.14
N LEU A 309 22.40 12.83 -14.22
CA LEU A 309 23.17 11.76 -14.87
C LEU A 309 23.67 10.73 -13.86
N SER A 310 24.07 11.16 -12.68
CA SER A 310 24.48 10.28 -11.57
C SER A 310 24.21 10.90 -10.20
N VAL A 311 24.10 10.06 -9.18
CA VAL A 311 24.00 10.42 -7.76
C VAL A 311 25.12 9.71 -7.03
N ASN A 312 25.96 10.46 -6.30
CA ASN A 312 27.12 9.92 -5.57
C ASN A 312 27.97 8.98 -6.42
N THR A 313 28.29 9.39 -7.67
CA THR A 313 29.06 8.62 -8.67
C THR A 313 28.33 7.43 -9.35
N ILE A 314 27.18 6.98 -8.83
CA ILE A 314 26.40 5.90 -9.42
C ILE A 314 25.56 6.45 -10.57
N PRO A 315 25.65 5.92 -11.81
CA PRO A 315 24.80 6.32 -12.93
C PRO A 315 23.32 6.19 -12.58
N ILE A 316 22.53 7.20 -12.92
CA ILE A 316 21.11 7.30 -12.50
C ILE A 316 20.29 6.10 -12.95
N LYS A 317 20.54 5.57 -14.15
CA LYS A 317 19.85 4.38 -14.64
C LYS A 317 20.15 3.15 -13.79
N GLN A 318 21.43 2.89 -13.48
CA GLN A 318 21.85 1.76 -12.64
C GLN A 318 21.21 1.88 -11.23
N LEU A 319 21.23 3.09 -10.66
CA LEU A 319 20.62 3.34 -9.35
C LEU A 319 19.11 3.12 -9.38
N SER A 320 18.43 3.67 -10.37
CA SER A 320 16.98 3.50 -10.57
C SER A 320 16.60 2.02 -10.73
N ASP A 321 17.30 1.28 -11.61
CA ASP A 321 17.03 -0.14 -11.87
C ASP A 321 17.23 -0.99 -10.59
N SER A 322 18.27 -0.70 -9.79
CA SER A 322 18.53 -1.42 -8.54
C SER A 322 17.49 -1.13 -7.46
N LEU A 323 17.03 0.13 -7.35
CA LEU A 323 16.02 0.54 -6.38
C LEU A 323 14.60 0.08 -6.77
N ALA A 324 14.33 -0.07 -8.06
CA ALA A 324 13.04 -0.55 -8.57
C ALA A 324 12.65 -1.94 -8.03
N LEU A 325 13.62 -2.76 -7.65
CA LEU A 325 13.38 -4.06 -7.03
C LEU A 325 12.65 -3.96 -5.68
N PHE A 326 12.75 -2.80 -5.00
CA PHE A 326 12.26 -2.56 -3.65
C PHE A 326 11.15 -1.50 -3.59
N VAL A 327 10.62 -1.09 -4.74
CA VAL A 327 9.55 -0.09 -4.84
C VAL A 327 8.29 -0.75 -5.38
N SER A 328 7.23 -0.77 -4.57
CA SER A 328 5.90 -1.16 -4.98
C SER A 328 5.14 0.04 -5.54
N ALA A 329 4.45 -0.12 -6.65
CA ALA A 329 3.60 0.92 -7.20
C ALA A 329 2.53 0.34 -8.12
N SER A 330 1.32 0.87 -8.04
CA SER A 330 0.19 0.39 -8.82
C SER A 330 0.27 0.76 -10.30
N ASN A 331 1.08 1.75 -10.66
CA ASN A 331 1.33 2.13 -12.05
C ASN A 331 2.69 2.82 -12.24
N ALA A 332 3.09 3.00 -13.50
CA ALA A 332 4.40 3.56 -13.85
C ALA A 332 4.62 4.99 -13.32
N SER A 333 3.58 5.85 -13.34
CA SER A 333 3.68 7.24 -12.85
C SER A 333 3.98 7.29 -11.37
N THR A 334 3.36 6.42 -10.59
CA THR A 334 3.59 6.33 -9.14
C THR A 334 4.91 5.61 -8.82
N ARG A 335 5.30 4.64 -9.64
CA ARG A 335 6.64 4.04 -9.54
C ARG A 335 7.73 5.09 -9.66
N ASP A 336 7.62 6.01 -10.64
CA ASP A 336 8.56 7.13 -10.78
C ASP A 336 8.57 8.06 -9.55
N LYS A 337 7.40 8.34 -8.95
CA LYS A 337 7.27 9.11 -7.70
C LYS A 337 8.05 8.46 -6.54
N PHE A 338 7.88 7.16 -6.34
CA PHE A 338 8.56 6.44 -5.24
C PHE A 338 10.05 6.22 -5.53
N LEU A 339 10.43 5.93 -6.78
CA LEU A 339 11.83 5.87 -7.19
C LEU A 339 12.54 7.20 -6.99
N ASN A 340 11.91 8.33 -7.37
CA ASN A 340 12.45 9.65 -7.06
C ASN A 340 12.73 9.83 -5.57
N ASN A 341 11.82 9.37 -4.71
CA ASN A 341 12.02 9.45 -3.27
C ASN A 341 13.19 8.57 -2.80
N ALA A 342 13.28 7.34 -3.28
CA ALA A 342 14.38 6.42 -2.93
C ALA A 342 15.75 6.91 -3.45
N ILE A 343 15.83 7.37 -4.69
CA ILE A 343 17.05 7.91 -5.31
C ILE A 343 17.57 9.15 -4.55
N LEU A 344 16.67 10.02 -4.12
CA LEU A 344 16.99 11.26 -3.43
C LEU A 344 17.01 11.13 -1.90
N SER A 345 16.96 9.91 -1.36
CA SER A 345 17.13 9.63 0.06
C SER A 345 18.58 9.24 0.37
N THR A 346 19.05 9.57 1.58
CA THR A 346 20.43 9.29 2.02
C THR A 346 20.52 9.37 3.55
N PRO A 347 21.42 8.63 4.20
CA PRO A 347 21.79 8.88 5.58
C PRO A 347 22.79 10.05 5.73
N LYS A 348 23.35 10.59 4.63
CA LYS A 348 24.36 11.63 4.63
C LYS A 348 23.75 13.02 4.53
N GLU A 349 24.47 14.04 4.98
CA GLU A 349 24.03 15.44 4.95
C GLU A 349 24.05 16.08 3.54
N SER A 350 24.60 15.42 2.55
CA SER A 350 24.69 15.93 1.19
C SER A 350 24.80 14.85 0.12
N PHE A 351 24.40 15.22 -1.09
CA PHE A 351 24.60 14.45 -2.32
C PHE A 351 25.65 15.12 -3.21
N VAL A 352 26.34 14.33 -4.02
CA VAL A 352 27.10 14.79 -5.18
C VAL A 352 26.33 14.36 -6.43
N LEU A 353 25.89 15.33 -7.23
CA LEU A 353 25.11 15.09 -8.43
C LEU A 353 25.95 15.46 -9.66
N LYS A 354 25.99 14.58 -10.64
CA LYS A 354 26.41 14.94 -11.98
C LYS A 354 25.17 15.28 -12.79
N ILE A 355 25.08 16.50 -13.28
CA ILE A 355 23.92 17.01 -14.01
C ILE A 355 24.29 17.48 -15.40
N ARG A 356 23.31 17.49 -16.30
CA ARG A 356 23.40 18.19 -17.59
C ARG A 356 22.50 19.42 -17.53
N ARG A 357 23.09 20.61 -17.67
CA ARG A 357 22.38 21.90 -17.76
C ARG A 357 22.64 22.49 -19.12
N ASN A 358 21.62 22.59 -19.96
CA ASN A 358 21.77 22.92 -21.38
C ASN A 358 22.75 21.94 -22.07
N LYS A 359 23.94 22.41 -22.51
CA LYS A 359 24.99 21.59 -23.12
C LYS A 359 26.11 21.20 -22.16
N ASP A 360 26.15 21.80 -20.97
CA ASP A 360 27.23 21.63 -20.03
C ASP A 360 26.96 20.48 -19.06
N THR A 361 27.99 19.74 -18.73
CA THR A 361 27.98 18.74 -17.67
C THR A 361 28.65 19.32 -16.45
N LEU A 362 27.92 19.37 -15.32
CA LEU A 362 28.35 20.00 -14.07
C LEU A 362 28.31 18.98 -12.93
N GLU A 363 29.21 19.14 -11.99
CA GLU A 363 29.11 18.47 -10.69
C GLU A 363 28.57 19.47 -9.68
N VAL A 364 27.52 19.05 -8.94
CA VAL A 364 26.81 19.90 -8.01
C VAL A 364 26.69 19.17 -6.67
N LYS A 365 27.08 19.84 -5.59
CA LYS A 365 26.84 19.33 -4.23
C LYS A 365 25.51 19.89 -3.72
N GLU A 366 24.60 19.00 -3.34
CA GLU A 366 23.29 19.32 -2.76
C GLU A 366 23.22 18.93 -1.30
N LYS A 367 22.65 19.80 -0.46
CA LYS A 367 22.32 19.51 0.92
C LYS A 367 21.10 18.61 1.00
N SER A 368 21.08 17.72 1.98
CA SER A 368 19.91 16.94 2.36
C SER A 368 19.39 17.37 3.72
N GLU A 369 18.08 17.27 3.92
CA GLU A 369 17.42 17.53 5.19
C GLU A 369 16.65 16.29 5.67
N HIS A 370 16.45 16.20 6.98
CA HIS A 370 15.60 15.15 7.56
C HIS A 370 14.20 15.20 6.94
N MET A 371 13.60 14.04 6.71
CA MET A 371 12.29 13.97 6.05
C MET A 371 11.21 14.77 6.78
N ASP A 372 11.24 14.79 8.11
CA ASP A 372 10.28 15.53 8.94
C ASP A 372 10.31 17.04 8.68
N TYR A 373 11.47 17.58 8.32
CA TYR A 373 11.56 18.99 7.93
C TYR A 373 10.67 19.31 6.72
N PHE A 374 10.72 18.46 5.67
CA PHE A 374 9.89 18.68 4.50
C PHE A 374 8.42 18.35 4.74
N ASN A 375 8.13 17.36 5.60
CA ASN A 375 6.77 16.99 5.98
C ASN A 375 6.11 18.14 6.78
N SER A 376 6.82 18.75 7.72
CA SER A 376 6.31 19.88 8.50
C SER A 376 6.06 21.12 7.62
N LEU A 377 6.96 21.43 6.69
CA LEU A 377 6.76 22.53 5.74
C LEU A 377 5.53 22.30 4.86
N LYS A 378 5.35 21.08 4.35
CA LYS A 378 4.17 20.71 3.54
C LYS A 378 2.89 20.92 4.33
N LEU A 379 2.81 20.39 5.55
CA LEU A 379 1.62 20.54 6.41
C LEU A 379 1.32 22.00 6.74
N GLU A 380 2.36 22.82 6.97
CA GLU A 380 2.19 24.24 7.22
C GLU A 380 1.67 24.98 5.99
N GLU A 381 2.20 24.69 4.80
CA GLU A 381 1.74 25.27 3.54
C GLU A 381 0.29 24.86 3.23
N GLU A 382 -0.04 23.57 3.34
CA GLU A 382 -1.38 23.03 3.12
C GLU A 382 -2.41 23.58 4.11
N GLY A 383 -2.05 23.75 5.37
CA GLY A 383 -2.94 24.30 6.41
C GLY A 383 -3.32 25.77 6.18
N LYS A 384 -2.54 26.52 5.39
CA LYS A 384 -2.80 27.90 5.04
C LYS A 384 -3.65 28.07 3.75
N MET A 385 -3.86 26.99 2.99
CA MET A 385 -4.60 27.03 1.73
C MET A 385 -6.06 27.35 1.98
N LYS A 386 -6.61 28.27 1.17
CA LYS A 386 -8.03 28.65 1.17
C LYS A 386 -8.50 28.77 -0.28
N PRO A 387 -9.81 28.67 -0.54
CA PRO A 387 -10.35 29.02 -1.84
C PRO A 387 -9.94 30.46 -2.23
N GLN A 388 -9.59 30.66 -3.48
CA GLN A 388 -9.18 31.95 -4.00
C GLN A 388 -9.75 32.18 -5.40
N TRP A 389 -10.06 33.44 -5.73
CA TRP A 389 -10.42 33.86 -7.06
C TRP A 389 -9.15 34.05 -7.90
N LEU A 390 -9.09 33.42 -9.06
CA LEU A 390 -8.01 33.61 -10.03
C LEU A 390 -8.32 34.81 -10.97
N ASN A 391 -9.62 35.05 -11.23
CA ASN A 391 -10.18 36.20 -11.91
C ASN A 391 -11.66 36.31 -11.55
N ASP A 392 -12.41 37.21 -12.19
CA ASP A 392 -13.82 37.49 -11.86
C ASP A 392 -14.79 36.31 -12.10
N SER A 393 -14.38 35.27 -12.83
CA SER A 393 -15.20 34.12 -13.19
C SER A 393 -14.68 32.77 -12.76
N VAL A 394 -13.41 32.70 -12.34
CA VAL A 394 -12.71 31.43 -12.03
C VAL A 394 -12.21 31.42 -10.60
N ALA A 395 -12.65 30.46 -9.84
CA ALA A 395 -12.13 30.17 -8.50
C ALA A 395 -11.28 28.89 -8.49
N TYR A 396 -10.26 28.87 -7.62
CA TYR A 396 -9.39 27.74 -7.37
C TYR A 396 -9.45 27.32 -5.91
N TRP A 397 -9.53 26.02 -5.68
CA TRP A 397 -9.54 25.45 -4.33
C TRP A 397 -8.68 24.18 -4.27
N HIS A 398 -7.56 24.27 -3.55
CA HIS A 398 -6.73 23.10 -3.23
C HIS A 398 -7.31 22.37 -2.00
N LEU A 399 -7.70 21.12 -2.14
CA LEU A 399 -8.53 20.41 -1.15
C LEU A 399 -7.75 19.92 0.10
N ALA A 400 -6.44 20.14 0.19
CA ALA A 400 -5.68 19.77 1.39
C ALA A 400 -6.20 20.42 2.68
N SER A 401 -6.79 21.61 2.58
CA SER A 401 -7.37 22.33 3.74
C SER A 401 -8.86 22.12 3.94
N ALA A 402 -9.52 21.34 3.07
CA ALA A 402 -10.95 21.08 3.18
C ALA A 402 -11.24 20.11 4.34
N LYS A 403 -11.89 20.63 5.40
CA LYS A 403 -12.33 19.89 6.59
C LYS A 403 -13.85 20.00 6.73
N GLN A 404 -14.45 19.11 7.50
CA GLN A 404 -15.90 19.13 7.73
C GLN A 404 -16.42 20.49 8.19
N ASP A 405 -15.70 21.16 9.07
CA ASP A 405 -16.12 22.42 9.71
C ASP A 405 -15.95 23.66 8.81
N ASN A 406 -15.21 23.55 7.71
CA ASN A 406 -14.92 24.70 6.85
C ASN A 406 -15.41 24.57 5.40
N VAL A 407 -15.80 23.38 4.93
CA VAL A 407 -16.21 23.16 3.53
C VAL A 407 -17.35 24.10 3.13
N GLU A 408 -18.41 24.21 3.93
CA GLU A 408 -19.55 25.06 3.61
C GLU A 408 -19.15 26.54 3.54
N SER A 409 -18.32 27.00 4.50
CA SER A 409 -17.86 28.39 4.51
C SER A 409 -16.93 28.69 3.33
N PHE A 410 -16.07 27.74 2.95
CA PHE A 410 -15.21 27.86 1.79
C PHE A 410 -16.00 27.84 0.49
N TYR A 411 -16.98 26.93 0.37
CA TYR A 411 -17.87 26.87 -0.78
C TYR A 411 -18.62 28.18 -1.00
N ARG A 412 -19.19 28.80 0.05
CA ARG A 412 -19.88 30.08 -0.01
C ARG A 412 -19.02 31.22 -0.55
N GLN A 413 -17.70 31.16 -0.44
CA GLN A 413 -16.78 32.17 -0.98
C GLN A 413 -16.64 32.08 -2.49
N VAL A 414 -16.91 30.92 -3.10
CA VAL A 414 -16.63 30.63 -4.51
C VAL A 414 -17.85 30.11 -5.30
N CYS A 415 -19.00 29.90 -4.66
CA CYS A 415 -20.16 29.28 -5.28
C CYS A 415 -20.77 30.11 -6.45
N ASN A 416 -20.44 31.41 -6.56
CA ASN A 416 -20.84 32.29 -7.64
C ASN A 416 -19.87 32.30 -8.83
N ALA A 417 -18.76 31.59 -8.77
CA ALA A 417 -17.83 31.45 -9.88
C ALA A 417 -18.52 30.76 -11.08
N GLN A 418 -18.11 31.09 -12.29
CA GLN A 418 -18.52 30.35 -13.49
C GLN A 418 -17.81 29.00 -13.57
N TYR A 419 -16.55 28.96 -13.10
CA TYR A 419 -15.71 27.78 -13.03
C TYR A 419 -15.10 27.63 -11.62
N ILE A 420 -15.18 26.43 -11.06
CA ILE A 420 -14.42 26.08 -9.85
C ILE A 420 -13.40 25.00 -10.21
N ILE A 421 -12.12 25.31 -10.00
CA ILE A 421 -11.01 24.37 -10.14
C ILE A 421 -10.76 23.74 -8.77
N LEU A 422 -10.96 22.42 -8.65
CA LEU A 422 -10.69 21.63 -7.44
C LEU A 422 -9.39 20.84 -7.64
N ASP A 423 -8.38 21.15 -6.84
CA ASP A 423 -7.09 20.49 -6.91
C ASP A 423 -7.00 19.34 -5.89
N LEU A 424 -6.95 18.11 -6.43
CA LEU A 424 -6.92 16.86 -5.69
C LEU A 424 -5.48 16.26 -5.57
N ARG A 425 -4.46 17.01 -5.92
CA ARG A 425 -3.03 16.59 -5.77
C ARG A 425 -2.56 16.68 -4.32
N CYS A 426 -3.37 16.15 -3.41
CA CYS A 426 -3.18 16.18 -1.96
C CYS A 426 -3.87 14.97 -1.32
N TYR A 427 -3.83 14.90 0.01
CA TYR A 427 -4.67 13.97 0.77
C TYR A 427 -5.73 14.77 1.55
N PRO A 428 -6.97 14.89 1.04
CA PRO A 428 -8.04 15.63 1.69
C PRO A 428 -8.44 14.96 3.02
N TYR A 429 -9.03 15.74 3.92
CA TYR A 429 -9.56 15.17 5.17
C TYR A 429 -10.79 14.30 4.88
N PRO A 430 -10.84 13.02 5.31
CA PRO A 430 -12.00 12.16 5.08
C PRO A 430 -13.32 12.73 5.63
N SER A 431 -13.24 13.55 6.68
CA SER A 431 -14.39 14.23 7.27
C SER A 431 -15.07 15.26 6.33
N SER A 432 -14.39 15.69 5.26
CA SER A 432 -14.96 16.64 4.27
C SER A 432 -15.84 15.98 3.20
N PHE A 433 -15.87 14.65 3.12
CA PHE A 433 -16.51 13.90 2.04
C PHE A 433 -17.99 14.24 1.89
N ARG A 434 -18.73 14.24 3.01
CA ARG A 434 -20.17 14.49 3.01
C ARG A 434 -20.50 15.91 2.56
N GLU A 435 -19.77 16.88 3.09
CA GLU A 435 -19.99 18.30 2.80
C GLU A 435 -19.64 18.64 1.34
N LEU A 436 -18.51 18.12 0.84
CA LEU A 436 -18.14 18.26 -0.58
C LEU A 436 -19.17 17.60 -1.49
N SER A 437 -19.69 16.44 -1.10
CA SER A 437 -20.75 15.75 -1.83
C SER A 437 -22.00 16.63 -1.95
N THR A 438 -22.50 17.21 -0.87
CA THR A 438 -23.68 18.08 -0.90
C THR A 438 -23.46 19.37 -1.67
N CYS A 439 -22.23 19.91 -1.69
CA CYS A 439 -21.89 21.12 -2.45
C CYS A 439 -21.81 20.89 -3.96
N PHE A 440 -21.37 19.72 -4.40
CA PHE A 440 -21.01 19.51 -5.81
C PHE A 440 -21.83 18.45 -6.55
N ILE A 441 -22.59 17.58 -5.88
CA ILE A 441 -23.27 16.45 -6.52
C ILE A 441 -24.80 16.64 -6.53
N PRO A 442 -25.47 16.42 -7.69
CA PRO A 442 -26.90 16.74 -7.84
C PRO A 442 -27.83 15.80 -7.10
N LYS A 443 -27.50 14.53 -7.01
CA LYS A 443 -28.38 13.49 -6.43
C LYS A 443 -27.58 12.40 -5.74
N THR A 444 -28.20 11.76 -4.76
CA THR A 444 -27.63 10.59 -4.10
C THR A 444 -27.64 9.41 -5.07
N GLU A 445 -26.47 8.85 -5.35
CA GLU A 445 -26.33 7.64 -6.18
C GLU A 445 -25.11 6.81 -5.75
N ASN A 446 -25.04 5.57 -6.23
CA ASN A 446 -23.86 4.74 -6.05
C ASN A 446 -22.82 5.07 -7.14
N PHE A 447 -21.58 5.34 -6.75
CA PHE A 447 -20.47 5.63 -7.66
C PHE A 447 -19.34 4.61 -7.60
N SER A 448 -19.40 3.68 -6.66
CA SER A 448 -18.35 2.69 -6.44
C SER A 448 -18.89 1.36 -5.93
N TYR A 449 -18.13 0.30 -6.14
CA TYR A 449 -18.28 -0.99 -5.45
C TYR A 449 -17.01 -1.31 -4.66
N ILE A 450 -17.20 -1.96 -3.52
CA ILE A 450 -16.10 -2.41 -2.67
C ILE A 450 -15.98 -3.92 -2.80
N VAL A 451 -14.77 -4.39 -3.03
CA VAL A 451 -14.41 -5.80 -3.10
C VAL A 451 -13.86 -6.25 -1.76
N TYR A 452 -14.61 -7.12 -1.09
CA TYR A 452 -14.24 -7.69 0.19
C TYR A 452 -13.76 -9.12 0.01
N PRO A 453 -12.58 -9.50 0.54
CA PRO A 453 -12.24 -10.92 0.64
C PRO A 453 -13.19 -11.62 1.61
N ASP A 454 -13.63 -12.83 1.25
CA ASP A 454 -14.49 -13.63 2.12
C ASP A 454 -13.66 -14.42 3.14
N SER A 455 -13.67 -13.98 4.41
CA SER A 455 -12.92 -14.65 5.47
C SER A 455 -13.41 -16.09 5.76
N GLN A 456 -14.65 -16.42 5.39
CA GLN A 456 -15.20 -17.78 5.55
C GLN A 456 -14.87 -18.68 4.36
N ARG A 457 -14.51 -18.08 3.23
CA ARG A 457 -14.16 -18.75 1.97
C ARG A 457 -12.88 -18.16 1.39
N PRO A 458 -11.73 -18.52 1.94
CA PRO A 458 -10.44 -18.01 1.46
C PRO A 458 -10.28 -18.22 -0.04
N GLY A 459 -9.95 -17.14 -0.76
CA GLY A 459 -9.87 -17.11 -2.21
C GLY A 459 -11.12 -16.57 -2.91
N GLU A 460 -12.26 -16.44 -2.23
CA GLU A 460 -13.48 -15.83 -2.77
C GLU A 460 -13.60 -14.37 -2.35
N PHE A 461 -14.28 -13.58 -3.19
CA PHE A 461 -14.47 -12.14 -2.95
C PHE A 461 -15.95 -11.77 -3.13
N LYS A 462 -16.43 -10.84 -2.29
CA LYS A 462 -17.78 -10.29 -2.34
C LYS A 462 -17.73 -8.86 -2.86
N TYR A 463 -18.66 -8.53 -3.73
CA TYR A 463 -18.85 -7.19 -4.27
C TYR A 463 -20.07 -6.57 -3.60
N VAL A 464 -19.89 -5.42 -2.96
CA VAL A 464 -21.00 -4.68 -2.35
C VAL A 464 -20.97 -3.24 -2.84
N PRO A 465 -22.11 -2.57 -3.00
CA PRO A 465 -22.16 -1.15 -3.27
C PRO A 465 -21.34 -0.38 -2.22
N GLY A 466 -20.52 0.56 -2.68
CA GLY A 466 -19.79 1.45 -1.80
C GLY A 466 -20.71 2.37 -1.00
N PRO A 467 -20.18 3.13 -0.04
CA PRO A 467 -20.94 4.14 0.68
C PRO A 467 -21.59 5.12 -0.30
N GLN A 468 -22.88 5.38 -0.09
CA GLN A 468 -23.56 6.38 -0.89
C GLN A 468 -23.10 7.78 -0.51
N HIS A 469 -22.85 8.61 -1.51
CA HIS A 469 -22.71 10.04 -1.28
C HIS A 469 -24.08 10.69 -1.13
N LEU A 470 -24.14 11.87 -0.50
CA LEU A 470 -25.35 12.65 -0.36
C LEU A 470 -25.35 13.74 -1.43
N GLY A 471 -26.27 13.66 -2.39
CA GLY A 471 -26.50 14.73 -3.34
C GLY A 471 -27.42 15.82 -2.78
N SER A 472 -27.43 16.97 -3.42
CA SER A 472 -28.30 18.11 -3.10
C SER A 472 -28.81 18.78 -4.37
N GLU A 473 -30.10 19.17 -4.41
CA GLU A 473 -30.63 19.98 -5.51
C GLU A 473 -29.99 21.37 -5.57
N LEU A 474 -29.42 21.82 -4.45
CA LEU A 474 -28.73 23.12 -4.33
C LEU A 474 -27.23 23.01 -4.64
N TYR A 475 -26.80 21.91 -5.28
CA TYR A 475 -25.41 21.73 -5.67
C TYR A 475 -24.92 22.82 -6.63
N TYR A 476 -23.63 23.00 -6.75
CA TYR A 476 -22.99 23.95 -7.66
C TYR A 476 -23.35 23.64 -9.13
N LYS A 477 -23.93 24.60 -9.82
CA LYS A 477 -24.44 24.46 -11.20
C LYS A 477 -23.46 24.92 -12.28
N GLY A 478 -22.34 25.55 -11.88
CA GLY A 478 -21.26 25.97 -12.78
C GLY A 478 -20.36 24.81 -13.21
N ASN A 479 -19.30 25.12 -13.92
CA ASN A 479 -18.36 24.17 -14.45
C ASN A 479 -17.34 23.78 -13.37
N VAL A 480 -17.00 22.49 -13.25
CA VAL A 480 -16.03 21.95 -12.30
C VAL A 480 -14.85 21.38 -13.06
N ILE A 481 -13.64 21.80 -12.72
CA ILE A 481 -12.41 21.23 -13.27
C ILE A 481 -11.66 20.57 -12.12
N LEU A 482 -11.40 19.26 -12.25
CA LEU A 482 -10.67 18.46 -11.27
C LEU A 482 -9.21 18.32 -11.73
N ILE A 483 -8.25 18.72 -10.90
CA ILE A 483 -6.83 18.53 -11.19
C ILE A 483 -6.31 17.31 -10.43
N VAL A 484 -5.68 16.38 -11.15
CA VAL A 484 -5.12 15.13 -10.60
C VAL A 484 -3.74 14.83 -11.16
N ASP A 485 -2.91 14.16 -10.37
CA ASP A 485 -1.65 13.52 -10.80
C ASP A 485 -1.30 12.35 -9.86
N ASN A 486 -0.07 11.84 -9.90
CA ASN A 486 0.35 10.72 -9.06
C ASN A 486 0.46 11.04 -7.55
N GLN A 487 0.12 12.24 -7.12
CA GLN A 487 -0.07 12.58 -5.70
C GLN A 487 -1.53 12.39 -5.26
N THR A 488 -2.45 12.30 -6.23
CA THR A 488 -3.85 11.93 -6.00
C THR A 488 -3.87 10.43 -5.71
N GLU A 489 -4.06 10.06 -4.45
CA GLU A 489 -3.91 8.68 -3.96
C GLU A 489 -5.00 8.34 -2.96
N SER A 490 -5.44 7.08 -2.96
CA SER A 490 -6.35 6.50 -1.95
C SER A 490 -7.62 7.32 -1.80
N PHE A 491 -7.88 7.92 -0.63
CA PHE A 491 -9.08 8.73 -0.38
C PHE A 491 -9.23 9.89 -1.37
N SER A 492 -8.14 10.48 -1.87
CA SER A 492 -8.21 11.53 -2.89
C SER A 492 -8.76 11.00 -4.22
N GLU A 493 -8.38 9.77 -4.61
CA GLU A 493 -8.96 9.09 -5.78
C GLU A 493 -10.46 8.80 -5.57
N TYR A 494 -10.80 8.31 -4.37
CA TYR A 494 -12.19 8.01 -4.01
C TYR A 494 -13.07 9.27 -4.03
N LEU A 495 -12.56 10.39 -3.51
CA LEU A 495 -13.21 11.69 -3.57
C LEU A 495 -13.33 12.19 -5.02
N CYS A 496 -12.31 12.01 -5.85
CA CYS A 496 -12.34 12.35 -7.28
C CYS A 496 -13.44 11.58 -8.01
N MET A 497 -13.56 10.26 -7.81
CA MET A 497 -14.63 9.43 -8.37
C MET A 497 -16.03 9.96 -8.01
N MET A 498 -16.22 10.40 -6.78
CA MET A 498 -17.46 11.01 -6.33
C MET A 498 -17.70 12.35 -7.04
N LEU A 499 -16.70 13.23 -7.11
CA LEU A 499 -16.81 14.55 -7.77
C LEU A 499 -17.04 14.43 -9.28
N GLN A 500 -16.55 13.37 -9.93
CA GLN A 500 -16.85 13.06 -11.35
C GLN A 500 -18.33 12.74 -11.61
N LYS A 501 -19.17 12.56 -10.58
CA LYS A 501 -20.63 12.46 -10.73
C LYS A 501 -21.31 13.81 -10.93
N ASN A 502 -20.59 14.93 -10.80
CA ASN A 502 -21.11 16.21 -11.25
C ASN A 502 -21.17 16.22 -12.80
N PRO A 503 -22.33 16.52 -13.41
CA PRO A 503 -22.50 16.43 -14.87
C PRO A 503 -21.65 17.43 -15.67
N LYS A 504 -21.07 18.43 -15.00
CA LYS A 504 -20.17 19.44 -15.59
C LYS A 504 -18.73 19.31 -15.10
N ALA A 505 -18.37 18.16 -14.48
CA ALA A 505 -17.01 17.91 -14.06
C ALA A 505 -16.15 17.42 -15.22
N ILE A 506 -14.97 18.00 -15.36
CA ILE A 506 -13.92 17.59 -16.30
C ILE A 506 -12.63 17.36 -15.49
N THR A 507 -12.01 16.20 -15.67
CA THR A 507 -10.77 15.85 -15.01
C THR A 507 -9.57 16.12 -15.90
N VAL A 508 -8.64 16.93 -15.41
CA VAL A 508 -7.42 17.37 -16.10
C VAL A 508 -6.21 16.85 -15.35
N GLY A 509 -5.25 16.28 -16.04
CA GLY A 509 -4.02 15.85 -15.37
C GLY A 509 -3.31 14.67 -15.99
N THR A 510 -2.65 13.90 -15.15
CA THR A 510 -2.02 12.62 -15.50
C THR A 510 -2.54 11.52 -14.58
N SER A 511 -2.12 10.26 -14.84
CA SER A 511 -2.53 9.12 -14.03
C SER A 511 -2.38 9.41 -12.53
N SER A 512 -3.46 9.20 -11.77
CA SER A 512 -3.42 9.19 -10.31
C SER A 512 -2.62 7.97 -9.79
N SER A 513 -2.50 7.81 -8.49
CA SER A 513 -1.67 6.75 -7.90
C SER A 513 -2.13 5.33 -8.23
N GLY A 514 -3.41 5.14 -8.57
CA GLY A 514 -3.96 3.81 -8.84
C GLY A 514 -4.00 2.92 -7.60
N ALA A 515 -4.11 3.51 -6.41
CA ALA A 515 -4.11 2.81 -5.12
C ALA A 515 -5.33 3.25 -4.31
N ASN A 516 -6.49 2.82 -4.75
CA ASN A 516 -7.73 3.09 -4.04
C ASN A 516 -8.08 1.92 -3.10
N GLY A 517 -8.77 2.21 -2.01
CA GLY A 517 -9.20 1.24 -1.01
C GLY A 517 -8.47 1.38 0.34
N ASN A 518 -8.98 0.66 1.34
CA ASN A 518 -8.42 0.75 2.69
C ASN A 518 -7.18 -0.14 2.81
N VAL A 519 -6.20 0.33 3.55
CA VAL A 519 -4.97 -0.42 3.82
C VAL A 519 -5.19 -1.50 4.87
N HIS A 520 -4.51 -2.61 4.68
CA HIS A 520 -4.31 -3.66 5.67
C HIS A 520 -2.86 -3.63 6.16
N LEU A 521 -2.69 -3.85 7.46
CA LEU A 521 -1.39 -3.91 8.09
C LEU A 521 -1.00 -5.38 8.27
N TYR A 522 0.18 -5.76 7.77
CA TYR A 522 0.72 -7.11 7.91
C TYR A 522 2.04 -7.09 8.68
N GLU A 523 2.20 -8.01 9.64
CA GLU A 523 3.37 -8.13 10.49
C GLU A 523 4.18 -9.38 10.12
N PHE A 524 5.48 -9.19 9.87
CA PHE A 524 6.46 -10.26 9.69
C PHE A 524 7.16 -10.61 11.00
N PRO A 525 7.80 -11.80 11.12
CA PRO A 525 8.63 -12.16 12.27
C PRO A 525 9.58 -11.05 12.69
N GLY A 526 9.67 -10.81 14.00
CA GLY A 526 10.44 -9.70 14.57
C GLY A 526 9.68 -8.36 14.61
N GLY A 527 8.36 -8.37 14.38
CA GLY A 527 7.53 -7.16 14.47
C GLY A 527 7.66 -6.21 13.28
N VAL A 528 8.20 -6.68 12.14
CA VAL A 528 8.38 -5.83 10.95
C VAL A 528 7.05 -5.66 10.24
N MET A 529 6.55 -4.42 10.21
CA MET A 529 5.25 -4.09 9.64
C MET A 529 5.34 -3.67 8.18
N THR A 530 4.34 -4.08 7.39
CA THR A 530 4.14 -3.62 6.02
C THR A 530 2.66 -3.35 5.76
N PHE A 531 2.38 -2.61 4.69
CA PHE A 531 1.01 -2.27 4.27
C PHE A 531 0.69 -2.94 2.94
N LEU A 532 -0.59 -3.18 2.70
CA LEU A 532 -1.14 -3.56 1.40
C LEU A 532 -2.62 -3.14 1.33
N THR A 533 -3.16 -3.05 0.13
CA THR A 533 -4.60 -2.79 -0.05
C THR A 533 -5.41 -3.98 0.48
N GLY A 534 -6.25 -3.74 1.48
CA GLY A 534 -7.09 -4.78 2.08
C GLY A 534 -8.46 -4.91 1.42
N LEU A 535 -8.98 -3.82 0.83
CA LEU A 535 -10.26 -3.76 0.12
C LEU A 535 -10.05 -3.23 -1.28
N GLY A 536 -10.55 -3.93 -2.28
CA GLY A 536 -10.56 -3.43 -3.66
C GLY A 536 -11.66 -2.40 -3.88
N VAL A 537 -11.45 -1.47 -4.81
CA VAL A 537 -12.45 -0.49 -5.22
C VAL A 537 -12.66 -0.58 -6.72
N LEU A 538 -13.92 -0.66 -7.13
CA LEU A 538 -14.35 -0.59 -8.52
C LEU A 538 -15.18 0.68 -8.72
N ASP A 539 -15.22 1.19 -9.94
CA ASP A 539 -16.15 2.25 -10.33
C ASP A 539 -17.60 1.74 -10.47
N SER A 540 -18.53 2.61 -10.84
CA SER A 540 -19.93 2.25 -11.07
C SER A 540 -20.14 1.26 -12.23
N ASN A 541 -19.16 1.05 -13.09
CA ASN A 541 -19.16 0.09 -14.19
C ASN A 541 -18.39 -1.20 -13.87
N HIS A 542 -18.03 -1.39 -12.59
CA HIS A 542 -17.22 -2.52 -12.10
C HIS A 542 -15.78 -2.54 -12.66
N PHE A 543 -15.25 -1.40 -13.09
CA PHE A 543 -13.87 -1.29 -13.53
C PHE A 543 -12.93 -1.10 -12.32
N PRO A 544 -11.83 -1.87 -12.19
CA PRO A 544 -10.93 -1.77 -11.05
C PRO A 544 -10.17 -0.44 -11.05
N MET A 545 -10.17 0.23 -9.90
CA MET A 545 -9.47 1.50 -9.70
C MET A 545 -7.98 1.31 -9.41
N ASN A 546 -7.60 0.18 -8.81
CA ASN A 546 -6.20 -0.14 -8.57
C ASN A 546 -5.48 -0.36 -9.91
N GLY A 547 -4.30 0.21 -10.05
CA GLY A 547 -3.54 0.25 -11.29
C GLY A 547 -3.99 1.37 -12.25
N ALA A 548 -5.26 1.40 -12.59
CA ALA A 548 -5.80 2.36 -13.56
C ALA A 548 -5.86 3.81 -13.03
N GLY A 549 -6.23 3.99 -11.76
CA GLY A 549 -6.52 5.30 -11.19
C GLY A 549 -7.85 5.88 -11.65
N VAL A 550 -8.04 7.18 -11.42
CA VAL A 550 -9.25 7.88 -11.83
C VAL A 550 -9.26 8.21 -13.32
N LYS A 551 -10.45 8.30 -13.90
CA LYS A 551 -10.61 8.69 -15.31
C LYS A 551 -10.05 10.09 -15.55
N ILE A 552 -9.28 10.26 -16.61
CA ILE A 552 -8.76 11.56 -17.09
C ILE A 552 -9.48 11.92 -18.38
N ASP A 553 -10.16 13.07 -18.39
CA ASP A 553 -10.84 13.56 -19.59
C ASP A 553 -9.87 14.33 -20.50
N ILE A 554 -8.99 15.14 -19.90
CA ILE A 554 -7.98 15.93 -20.62
C ILE A 554 -6.60 15.62 -20.06
N PRO A 555 -5.82 14.78 -20.76
CA PRO A 555 -4.47 14.46 -20.31
C PRO A 555 -3.53 15.65 -20.50
N VAL A 556 -2.70 15.92 -19.50
CA VAL A 556 -1.60 16.89 -19.57
C VAL A 556 -0.30 16.11 -19.70
N LEU A 557 0.26 16.11 -20.90
CA LEU A 557 1.56 15.46 -21.14
C LEU A 557 2.67 16.35 -20.57
N TRP A 558 3.43 15.77 -19.66
CA TRP A 558 4.64 16.42 -19.18
C TRP A 558 5.77 16.17 -20.17
N ASP A 559 6.31 17.22 -20.78
CA ASP A 559 7.44 17.16 -21.72
C ASP A 559 8.64 18.00 -21.23
N SER A 560 9.73 17.97 -21.98
CA SER A 560 10.92 18.74 -21.62
C SER A 560 10.71 20.26 -21.60
N ARG A 561 9.68 20.77 -22.27
CA ARG A 561 9.34 22.20 -22.25
C ARG A 561 8.64 22.59 -20.96
N CYS A 562 7.82 21.70 -20.40
CA CYS A 562 7.22 21.88 -19.08
C CYS A 562 8.30 21.94 -17.98
N SER A 563 9.43 21.24 -18.15
CA SER A 563 10.54 21.28 -17.21
C SER A 563 11.33 22.60 -17.23
N LEU A 564 11.14 23.44 -18.24
CA LEU A 564 11.79 24.74 -18.35
C LEU A 564 10.93 25.88 -17.80
N SER A 565 9.65 25.62 -17.51
CA SER A 565 8.69 26.58 -16.95
C SER A 565 8.57 26.40 -15.43
N SER A 566 8.58 27.50 -14.69
CA SER A 566 8.21 27.52 -13.27
C SER A 566 6.69 27.44 -13.05
N ALA A 567 5.88 27.53 -14.11
CA ALA A 567 4.42 27.46 -14.03
C ALA A 567 3.95 26.01 -13.87
N ASP A 568 2.91 25.82 -13.08
CA ASP A 568 2.24 24.53 -12.92
C ASP A 568 1.48 24.18 -14.23
N PRO A 569 1.91 23.14 -14.98
CA PRO A 569 1.29 22.83 -16.26
C PRO A 569 -0.16 22.35 -16.13
N TYR A 570 -0.51 21.72 -15.02
CA TYR A 570 -1.86 21.23 -14.76
C TYR A 570 -2.82 22.39 -14.47
N LEU A 571 -2.42 23.31 -13.59
CA LEU A 571 -3.20 24.51 -13.29
C LEU A 571 -3.28 25.43 -14.51
N SER A 572 -2.19 25.57 -15.27
CA SER A 572 -2.16 26.34 -16.51
C SER A 572 -3.16 25.79 -17.54
N LYS A 573 -3.21 24.45 -17.68
CA LYS A 573 -4.18 23.80 -18.58
C LYS A 573 -5.63 23.97 -18.09
N ALA A 574 -5.85 23.84 -16.78
CA ALA A 574 -7.16 24.07 -16.19
C ALA A 574 -7.66 25.51 -16.42
N ILE A 575 -6.79 26.52 -16.29
CA ILE A 575 -7.11 27.93 -16.58
C ILE A 575 -7.38 28.14 -18.09
N GLU A 576 -6.55 27.54 -18.98
CA GLU A 576 -6.76 27.61 -20.42
C GLU A 576 -8.19 27.16 -20.82
N LEU A 577 -8.68 26.07 -20.22
CA LEU A 577 -10.02 25.55 -20.49
C LEU A 577 -11.12 26.52 -20.07
N THR A 578 -10.91 27.38 -19.07
CA THR A 578 -11.91 28.40 -18.68
C THR A 578 -12.01 29.55 -19.67
N LEU A 579 -11.03 29.71 -20.57
CA LEU A 579 -10.98 30.73 -21.59
C LEU A 579 -11.61 30.28 -22.93
N CYS A 580 -11.74 28.96 -23.13
CA CYS A 580 -12.40 28.40 -24.31
C CYS A 580 -13.92 28.35 -24.07
N ALA A 581 -14.68 29.18 -24.72
CA ALA A 581 -16.12 29.41 -24.49
C ALA A 581 -17.06 28.24 -24.82
N GLU A 582 -16.54 27.05 -25.21
CA GLU A 582 -17.28 25.83 -25.56
C GLU A 582 -16.75 24.62 -24.78
N LEU A 583 -17.24 24.46 -23.58
CA LEU A 583 -17.12 23.19 -22.83
C LEU A 583 -18.48 22.57 -22.60
#